data_92d7f540e2ce3d88bb13611571cb99c8
#
_entry.id   92d7f540e2ce3d88bb13611571cb99c8
#
_cell.length_a   1.000
_cell.length_b   1.000
_cell.length_c   1.000
_cell.angle_alpha   90.00
_cell.angle_beta   90.00
_cell.angle_gamma   90.00
#
_symmetry.space_group_name_H-M   'P 1'
#
loop_
_entity.id
_entity.type
_entity.pdbx_description
1 polymer ?
#
loop_
_entity_poly.entity_id
_entity_poly.type
_entity_poly.pdbx_seq_one_letter_code
_entity_poly.pdbx_strand_id
1 'polypeptide(L)'
;MKQCNYSREALFQLNGIPPLGMSISLALQHLVAMIVGCVTPAIIIANALGLPQSERVLLIQVSLVMSAVTTLIELFPIGGKLGSGLPVIFGISFAYLPSMQAIVGGGGDIATIAGAMVVGGIVAAVVGVFVKKIRRFFPPIITGTVVFTIGLSLYPTAINYMAGGAGNTYEVVVLRKGLTSALVHGSWQNWAVAAFTLIVVMVMSNKGKGICKLAAILLGMIAGYIVAAVFGMVDLSEVRDAAWFSLPQFMHFGIKFEFSACIALALLFAINAIQAIGDLTATTVGGLNREPTDQELQGGIVTYGLTNVLSAFFGSLPTATYSQNVGIVTTNKVVNRVVFALAGGFLLLAGLIPKFSAILTTIPQCVLGGATITVFSTIAMTGMKLIASETISPRNTTIVGLSAALGVGISQSSSALSQFPESITIIFGKTPVVIATIMAVLLNLILPRENKDQ
;
A
#
# COMPACT_ATOMS: atom_id res chain seq x y z
N MET A 1 -12.74 -10.93 -42.02
CA MET A 1 -11.76 -10.49 -41.00
C MET A 1 -11.79 -8.97 -40.93
N LYS A 2 -12.37 -8.37 -39.87
CA LYS A 2 -12.30 -6.92 -39.64
C LYS A 2 -10.85 -6.58 -39.37
N GLN A 3 -10.23 -5.74 -40.22
CA GLN A 3 -8.92 -5.16 -39.92
C GLN A 3 -9.02 -4.44 -38.59
N CYS A 4 -8.29 -4.94 -37.59
CA CYS A 4 -8.10 -4.22 -36.32
C CYS A 4 -7.28 -2.98 -36.63
N ASN A 5 -7.93 -1.83 -36.79
CA ASN A 5 -7.25 -0.54 -36.92
C ASN A 5 -6.61 -0.21 -35.55
N TYR A 6 -5.33 -0.46 -35.43
CA TYR A 6 -4.52 0.02 -34.31
C TYR A 6 -4.43 1.54 -34.36
N SER A 7 -5.09 2.23 -33.44
CA SER A 7 -5.07 3.69 -33.39
C SER A 7 -4.38 4.18 -32.11
N ARG A 8 -3.51 5.18 -32.23
CA ARG A 8 -2.97 5.90 -31.07
C ARG A 8 -4.06 6.58 -30.23
N GLU A 9 -5.14 7.00 -30.88
CA GLU A 9 -6.30 7.60 -30.21
C GLU A 9 -7.00 6.64 -29.25
N ALA A 10 -6.92 5.32 -29.51
CA ALA A 10 -7.44 4.30 -28.63
C ALA A 10 -6.82 4.33 -27.23
N LEU A 11 -5.60 4.84 -27.07
CA LEU A 11 -4.95 5.01 -25.76
C LEU A 11 -5.75 5.94 -24.83
N PHE A 12 -6.45 6.91 -25.38
CA PHE A 12 -7.22 7.93 -24.66
C PHE A 12 -8.72 7.57 -24.53
N GLN A 13 -9.08 6.35 -24.90
CA GLN A 13 -10.43 5.80 -24.80
C GLN A 13 -10.41 4.54 -23.94
N LEU A 14 -11.47 4.28 -23.17
CA LEU A 14 -11.56 3.07 -22.33
C LEU A 14 -11.47 1.79 -23.16
N ASN A 15 -12.12 1.78 -24.31
CA ASN A 15 -12.21 0.64 -25.22
C ASN A 15 -11.51 1.00 -26.54
N GLY A 16 -10.96 -0.01 -27.20
CA GLY A 16 -10.22 0.13 -28.44
C GLY A 16 -8.93 -0.69 -28.38
N ILE A 17 -8.30 -0.89 -29.53
CA ILE A 17 -7.06 -1.67 -29.62
C ILE A 17 -5.91 -0.70 -29.93
N PRO A 18 -5.14 -0.30 -28.90
CA PRO A 18 -3.97 0.54 -29.08
C PRO A 18 -2.79 -0.25 -29.65
N PRO A 19 -1.75 0.42 -30.20
CA PRO A 19 -0.53 -0.25 -30.67
C PRO A 19 0.15 -1.01 -29.52
N LEU A 20 0.42 -2.31 -29.73
CA LEU A 20 0.91 -3.22 -28.68
C LEU A 20 2.22 -2.73 -28.05
N GLY A 21 3.20 -2.28 -28.84
CA GLY A 21 4.48 -1.79 -28.33
C GLY A 21 4.35 -0.59 -27.40
N MET A 22 3.45 0.37 -27.73
CA MET A 22 3.15 1.51 -26.85
C MET A 22 2.42 1.05 -25.58
N SER A 23 1.47 0.12 -25.71
CA SER A 23 0.72 -0.43 -24.59
C SER A 23 1.62 -1.15 -23.59
N ILE A 24 2.58 -1.95 -24.06
CA ILE A 24 3.58 -2.62 -23.20
C ILE A 24 4.44 -1.58 -22.48
N SER A 25 4.94 -0.57 -23.17
CA SER A 25 5.76 0.48 -22.56
C SER A 25 5.01 1.22 -21.45
N LEU A 26 3.74 1.57 -21.71
CA LEU A 26 2.88 2.25 -20.73
C LEU A 26 2.48 1.32 -19.57
N ALA A 27 2.21 0.05 -19.84
CA ALA A 27 1.93 -0.95 -18.82
C ALA A 27 3.14 -1.16 -17.88
N LEU A 28 4.35 -1.22 -18.43
CA LEU A 28 5.59 -1.29 -17.65
C LEU A 28 5.79 -0.04 -16.79
N GLN A 29 5.41 1.14 -17.29
CA GLN A 29 5.43 2.39 -16.52
C GLN A 29 4.54 2.29 -15.27
N HIS A 30 3.32 1.76 -15.41
CA HIS A 30 2.41 1.52 -14.29
C HIS A 30 2.96 0.44 -13.34
N LEU A 31 3.51 -0.65 -13.87
CA LEU A 31 4.12 -1.71 -13.06
C LEU A 31 5.26 -1.19 -12.21
N VAL A 32 6.18 -0.44 -12.81
CA VAL A 32 7.35 0.12 -12.13
C VAL A 32 6.93 1.08 -11.00
N ALA A 33 5.87 1.86 -11.20
CA ALA A 33 5.35 2.78 -10.19
C ALA A 33 4.74 2.06 -8.98
N MET A 34 4.20 0.84 -9.15
CA MET A 34 3.46 0.12 -8.12
C MET A 34 4.21 -1.04 -7.47
N ILE A 35 5.17 -1.67 -8.17
CA ILE A 35 5.77 -2.96 -7.73
C ILE A 35 6.37 -2.88 -6.34
N VAL A 36 7.10 -1.82 -6.04
CA VAL A 36 7.70 -1.60 -4.71
C VAL A 36 6.62 -1.47 -3.64
N GLY A 37 5.56 -0.73 -3.93
CA GLY A 37 4.41 -0.58 -3.04
C GLY A 37 3.69 -1.90 -2.75
N CYS A 38 3.58 -2.79 -3.76
CA CYS A 38 2.94 -4.09 -3.60
C CYS A 38 3.78 -5.07 -2.77
N VAL A 39 5.12 -4.99 -2.87
CA VAL A 39 6.03 -5.98 -2.27
C VAL A 39 6.45 -5.58 -0.85
N THR A 40 6.75 -4.30 -0.64
CA THR A 40 7.37 -3.84 0.62
C THR A 40 6.51 -4.11 1.86
N PRO A 41 5.18 -3.89 1.89
CA PRO A 41 4.38 -4.22 3.07
C PRO A 41 4.42 -5.72 3.40
N ALA A 42 4.45 -6.59 2.38
CA ALA A 42 4.56 -8.03 2.56
C ALA A 42 5.91 -8.41 3.21
N ILE A 43 7.02 -7.82 2.73
CA ILE A 43 8.35 -8.02 3.34
C ILE A 43 8.37 -7.52 4.79
N ILE A 44 7.77 -6.35 5.06
CA ILE A 44 7.72 -5.77 6.42
C ILE A 44 6.98 -6.69 7.39
N ILE A 45 5.82 -7.19 7.00
CA ILE A 45 5.02 -8.11 7.85
C ILE A 45 5.70 -9.47 7.98
N ALA A 46 6.26 -10.02 6.89
CA ALA A 46 7.01 -11.27 6.94
C ALA A 46 8.21 -11.20 7.90
N ASN A 47 8.94 -10.08 7.88
CA ASN A 47 10.07 -9.84 8.79
C ASN A 47 9.59 -9.65 10.24
N ALA A 48 8.50 -8.91 10.46
CA ALA A 48 7.95 -8.70 11.80
C ALA A 48 7.48 -10.00 12.46
N LEU A 49 6.96 -10.94 11.66
CA LEU A 49 6.55 -12.28 12.10
C LEU A 49 7.71 -13.27 12.20
N GLY A 50 8.92 -12.92 11.70
CA GLY A 50 10.04 -13.86 11.63
C GLY A 50 9.74 -15.09 10.77
N LEU A 51 8.96 -14.94 9.70
CA LEU A 51 8.57 -16.05 8.84
C LEU A 51 9.79 -16.75 8.20
N PRO A 52 9.76 -18.08 8.05
CA PRO A 52 10.76 -18.78 7.27
C PRO A 52 10.73 -18.33 5.81
N GLN A 53 11.84 -18.47 5.10
CA GLN A 53 12.01 -17.93 3.75
C GLN A 53 10.93 -18.41 2.77
N SER A 54 10.56 -19.68 2.81
CA SER A 54 9.50 -20.24 1.97
C SER A 54 8.17 -19.52 2.13
N GLU A 55 7.80 -19.18 3.38
CA GLU A 55 6.56 -18.44 3.68
C GLU A 55 6.66 -16.96 3.33
N ARG A 56 7.85 -16.36 3.46
CA ARG A 56 8.10 -14.98 2.97
C ARG A 56 7.88 -14.89 1.47
N VAL A 57 8.45 -15.82 0.71
CA VAL A 57 8.28 -15.92 -0.74
C VAL A 57 6.80 -16.12 -1.09
N LEU A 58 6.12 -17.03 -0.40
CA LEU A 58 4.69 -17.30 -0.63
C LEU A 58 3.85 -16.05 -0.35
N LEU A 59 4.08 -15.33 0.76
CA LEU A 59 3.34 -14.13 1.11
C LEU A 59 3.49 -13.03 0.04
N ILE A 60 4.69 -12.84 -0.50
CA ILE A 60 4.94 -11.90 -1.60
C ILE A 60 4.22 -12.36 -2.87
N GLN A 61 4.31 -13.65 -3.21
CA GLN A 61 3.63 -14.21 -4.38
C GLN A 61 2.12 -13.99 -4.33
N VAL A 62 1.46 -14.41 -3.26
CA VAL A 62 0.01 -14.26 -3.12
C VAL A 62 -0.39 -12.79 -3.12
N SER A 63 0.43 -11.92 -2.55
CA SER A 63 0.22 -10.47 -2.55
C SER A 63 0.23 -9.89 -3.97
N LEU A 64 1.18 -10.30 -4.81
CA LEU A 64 1.25 -9.88 -6.22
C LEU A 64 0.10 -10.44 -7.04
N VAL A 65 -0.19 -11.75 -6.89
CA VAL A 65 -1.29 -12.41 -7.61
C VAL A 65 -2.63 -11.78 -7.27
N MET A 66 -2.93 -11.56 -5.98
CA MET A 66 -4.21 -10.99 -5.57
C MET A 66 -4.35 -9.51 -5.95
N SER A 67 -3.26 -8.76 -5.96
CA SER A 67 -3.23 -7.40 -6.53
C SER A 67 -3.59 -7.40 -8.03
N ALA A 68 -3.04 -8.34 -8.78
CA ALA A 68 -3.35 -8.51 -10.20
C ALA A 68 -4.81 -8.92 -10.42
N VAL A 69 -5.30 -9.91 -9.68
CA VAL A 69 -6.69 -10.40 -9.75
C VAL A 69 -7.68 -9.27 -9.44
N THR A 70 -7.44 -8.52 -8.35
CA THR A 70 -8.27 -7.37 -7.98
C THR A 70 -8.29 -6.33 -9.10
N THR A 71 -7.12 -5.96 -9.65
CA THR A 71 -7.02 -5.00 -10.74
C THR A 71 -7.77 -5.46 -12.00
N LEU A 72 -7.66 -6.75 -12.36
CA LEU A 72 -8.33 -7.28 -13.55
C LEU A 72 -9.86 -7.34 -13.37
N ILE A 73 -10.37 -7.72 -12.20
CA ILE A 73 -11.81 -7.74 -11.90
C ILE A 73 -12.36 -6.31 -11.89
N GLU A 74 -11.63 -5.36 -11.33
CA GLU A 74 -12.02 -3.95 -11.35
C GLU A 74 -12.09 -3.38 -12.77
N LEU A 75 -11.15 -3.76 -13.61
CA LEU A 75 -11.05 -3.28 -15.00
C LEU A 75 -12.11 -3.88 -15.92
N PHE A 76 -12.46 -5.15 -15.68
CA PHE A 76 -13.43 -5.91 -16.48
C PHE A 76 -14.61 -6.36 -15.61
N PRO A 77 -15.66 -5.53 -15.48
CA PRO A 77 -16.76 -5.82 -14.57
C PRO A 77 -17.45 -7.15 -14.84
N ILE A 78 -17.51 -8.01 -13.82
CA ILE A 78 -18.20 -9.30 -13.90
C ILE A 78 -19.71 -9.07 -13.76
N GLY A 79 -20.48 -9.56 -14.73
CA GLY A 79 -21.94 -9.40 -14.76
C GLY A 79 -22.39 -7.93 -14.82
N GLY A 80 -21.50 -6.99 -15.17
CA GLY A 80 -21.80 -5.55 -15.24
C GLY A 80 -22.01 -4.88 -13.88
N LYS A 81 -21.79 -5.57 -12.76
CA LYS A 81 -22.03 -5.06 -11.39
C LYS A 81 -20.81 -5.12 -10.49
N LEU A 82 -19.94 -6.10 -10.66
CA LEU A 82 -18.70 -6.25 -9.89
C LEU A 82 -17.54 -5.73 -10.70
N GLY A 83 -16.96 -4.63 -10.28
CA GLY A 83 -15.91 -3.86 -10.96
C GLY A 83 -16.37 -2.47 -11.33
N SER A 84 -15.47 -1.51 -11.28
CA SER A 84 -15.73 -0.14 -11.72
C SER A 84 -15.68 0.00 -13.24
N GLY A 85 -14.97 -0.87 -13.95
CA GLY A 85 -14.66 -0.73 -15.36
C GLY A 85 -13.68 0.40 -15.68
N LEU A 86 -13.09 1.00 -14.65
CA LEU A 86 -12.18 2.14 -14.76
C LEU A 86 -10.72 1.69 -14.72
N PRO A 87 -9.81 2.45 -15.34
CA PRO A 87 -8.39 2.15 -15.38
C PRO A 87 -7.69 2.52 -14.06
N VAL A 88 -8.02 1.80 -12.99
CA VAL A 88 -7.44 1.96 -11.66
C VAL A 88 -6.72 0.69 -11.27
N ILE A 89 -5.54 0.84 -10.68
CA ILE A 89 -4.73 -0.27 -10.21
C ILE A 89 -4.93 -0.45 -8.71
N PHE A 90 -5.08 -1.69 -8.31
CA PHE A 90 -5.15 -2.11 -6.91
C PHE A 90 -3.89 -2.90 -6.55
N GLY A 91 -3.42 -2.72 -5.34
CA GLY A 91 -2.28 -3.47 -4.81
C GLY A 91 -2.22 -3.41 -3.30
N ILE A 92 -1.29 -4.17 -2.71
CA ILE A 92 -1.11 -4.19 -1.26
C ILE A 92 -0.86 -2.77 -0.76
N SER A 93 -1.56 -2.36 0.29
CA SER A 93 -1.55 -0.97 0.72
C SER A 93 -0.81 -0.76 2.04
N PHE A 94 0.06 0.25 2.04
CA PHE A 94 0.70 0.76 3.25
C PHE A 94 -0.30 1.32 4.28
N ALA A 95 -1.52 1.67 3.87
CA ALA A 95 -2.53 2.20 4.76
C ALA A 95 -2.90 1.22 5.89
N TYR A 96 -2.80 -0.08 5.63
CA TYR A 96 -3.08 -1.12 6.62
C TYR A 96 -1.87 -1.50 7.46
N LEU A 97 -0.67 -1.12 7.05
CA LEU A 97 0.58 -1.57 7.65
C LEU A 97 0.67 -1.28 9.16
N PRO A 98 0.31 -0.07 9.66
CA PRO A 98 0.36 0.19 11.10
C PRO A 98 -0.51 -0.76 11.91
N SER A 99 -1.72 -1.05 11.44
CA SER A 99 -2.64 -1.98 12.13
C SER A 99 -2.19 -3.42 12.01
N MET A 100 -1.65 -3.85 10.87
CA MET A 100 -1.06 -5.18 10.73
C MET A 100 0.14 -5.35 11.68
N GLN A 101 1.02 -4.36 11.78
CA GLN A 101 2.13 -4.38 12.74
C GLN A 101 1.64 -4.40 14.18
N ALA A 102 0.54 -3.71 14.51
CA ALA A 102 -0.08 -3.75 15.82
C ALA A 102 -0.63 -5.16 16.16
N ILE A 103 -1.29 -5.81 15.19
CA ILE A 103 -1.78 -7.20 15.32
C ILE A 103 -0.60 -8.13 15.58
N VAL A 104 0.46 -8.06 14.77
CA VAL A 104 1.68 -8.88 14.95
C VAL A 104 2.35 -8.60 16.29
N GLY A 105 2.51 -7.34 16.69
CA GLY A 105 3.06 -6.96 17.99
C GLY A 105 2.18 -7.34 19.19
N GLY A 106 0.92 -7.70 18.95
CA GLY A 106 0.00 -8.30 19.94
C GLY A 106 0.03 -9.83 19.98
N GLY A 107 0.90 -10.48 19.19
CA GLY A 107 1.00 -11.93 19.11
C GLY A 107 0.12 -12.56 18.02
N GLY A 108 -0.55 -11.75 17.20
CA GLY A 108 -1.31 -12.23 16.04
C GLY A 108 -0.38 -12.67 14.88
N ASP A 109 -0.90 -13.50 14.02
CA ASP A 109 -0.23 -14.09 12.86
C ASP A 109 -0.92 -13.70 11.52
N ILE A 110 -0.46 -14.26 10.40
CA ILE A 110 -1.11 -14.05 9.08
C ILE A 110 -2.57 -14.51 9.11
N ALA A 111 -2.90 -15.59 9.83
CA ALA A 111 -4.27 -16.08 9.95
C ALA A 111 -5.18 -15.06 10.66
N THR A 112 -4.65 -14.35 11.67
CA THR A 112 -5.36 -13.28 12.37
C THR A 112 -5.60 -12.07 11.45
N ILE A 113 -4.60 -11.69 10.66
CA ILE A 113 -4.75 -10.64 9.65
C ILE A 113 -5.80 -11.05 8.61
N ALA A 114 -5.76 -12.31 8.13
CA ALA A 114 -6.72 -12.84 7.16
C ALA A 114 -8.16 -12.81 7.71
N GLY A 115 -8.38 -13.23 8.96
CA GLY A 115 -9.70 -13.15 9.60
C GLY A 115 -10.22 -11.73 9.72
N ALA A 116 -9.36 -10.80 10.10
CA ALA A 116 -9.69 -9.39 10.16
C ALA A 116 -9.96 -8.78 8.77
N MET A 117 -9.27 -9.26 7.72
CA MET A 117 -9.53 -8.88 6.32
C MET A 117 -10.90 -9.35 5.83
N VAL A 118 -11.33 -10.55 6.21
CA VAL A 118 -12.68 -11.03 5.86
C VAL A 118 -13.74 -10.07 6.40
N VAL A 119 -13.66 -9.72 7.68
CA VAL A 119 -14.59 -8.77 8.31
C VAL A 119 -14.48 -7.38 7.65
N GLY A 120 -13.26 -6.88 7.49
CA GLY A 120 -13.00 -5.58 6.85
C GLY A 120 -13.51 -5.50 5.41
N GLY A 121 -13.26 -6.55 4.61
CA GLY A 121 -13.73 -6.63 3.23
C GLY A 121 -15.27 -6.62 3.12
N ILE A 122 -15.96 -7.33 4.05
CA ILE A 122 -17.43 -7.28 4.14
C ILE A 122 -17.89 -5.85 4.47
N VAL A 123 -17.23 -5.20 5.44
CA VAL A 123 -17.55 -3.80 5.80
C VAL A 123 -17.34 -2.87 4.61
N ALA A 124 -16.24 -3.01 3.86
CA ALA A 124 -16.01 -2.21 2.65
C ALA A 124 -17.08 -2.46 1.57
N ALA A 125 -17.49 -3.71 1.37
CA ALA A 125 -18.58 -4.04 0.43
C ALA A 125 -19.90 -3.38 0.85
N VAL A 126 -20.23 -3.39 2.13
CA VAL A 126 -21.40 -2.69 2.69
C VAL A 126 -21.28 -1.17 2.48
N VAL A 127 -20.11 -0.58 2.74
CA VAL A 127 -19.85 0.84 2.43
C VAL A 127 -20.09 1.13 0.95
N GLY A 128 -19.65 0.21 0.05
CA GLY A 128 -19.89 0.32 -1.39
C GLY A 128 -21.38 0.37 -1.76
N VAL A 129 -22.19 -0.50 -1.15
CA VAL A 129 -23.65 -0.51 -1.38
C VAL A 129 -24.28 0.83 -0.95
N PHE A 130 -23.82 1.40 0.15
CA PHE A 130 -24.34 2.65 0.71
C PHE A 130 -23.47 3.89 0.40
N VAL A 131 -22.63 3.82 -0.62
CA VAL A 131 -21.62 4.85 -0.94
C VAL A 131 -22.20 6.27 -1.00
N LYS A 132 -23.38 6.44 -1.60
CA LYS A 132 -24.07 7.75 -1.69
C LYS A 132 -24.39 8.38 -0.32
N LYS A 133 -24.76 7.54 0.66
CA LYS A 133 -25.13 8.02 2.01
C LYS A 133 -23.89 8.23 2.87
N ILE A 134 -22.91 7.33 2.77
CA ILE A 134 -21.72 7.30 3.64
C ILE A 134 -20.74 8.41 3.27
N ARG A 135 -20.53 8.71 1.97
CA ARG A 135 -19.62 9.76 1.49
C ARG A 135 -19.78 11.10 2.22
N ARG A 136 -21.01 11.48 2.59
CA ARG A 136 -21.29 12.76 3.28
C ARG A 136 -20.74 12.85 4.71
N PHE A 137 -20.44 11.70 5.37
CA PHE A 137 -19.90 11.67 6.73
C PHE A 137 -18.36 11.75 6.77
N PHE A 138 -17.71 11.61 5.60
CA PHE A 138 -16.26 11.63 5.48
C PHE A 138 -15.81 12.75 4.53
N PRO A 139 -15.94 14.01 4.95
CA PRO A 139 -15.42 15.14 4.18
C PRO A 139 -13.89 15.05 4.05
N PRO A 140 -13.29 15.76 3.10
CA PRO A 140 -11.83 15.73 2.85
C PRO A 140 -10.98 15.97 4.09
N ILE A 141 -11.48 16.80 5.04
CA ILE A 141 -10.77 17.07 6.29
C ILE A 141 -10.57 15.80 7.14
N ILE A 142 -11.59 14.94 7.25
CA ILE A 142 -11.49 13.68 8.01
C ILE A 142 -10.58 12.69 7.26
N THR A 143 -10.85 12.45 5.98
CA THR A 143 -10.06 11.53 5.17
C THR A 143 -8.60 11.97 5.11
N GLY A 144 -8.36 13.27 4.93
CA GLY A 144 -7.02 13.85 4.95
C GLY A 144 -6.30 13.67 6.28
N THR A 145 -6.98 13.88 7.40
CA THR A 145 -6.42 13.67 8.75
C THR A 145 -6.00 12.22 8.95
N VAL A 146 -6.83 11.27 8.51
CA VAL A 146 -6.53 9.84 8.62
C VAL A 146 -5.33 9.45 7.77
N VAL A 147 -5.30 9.86 6.49
CA VAL A 147 -4.18 9.58 5.57
C VAL A 147 -2.88 10.23 6.07
N PHE A 148 -2.96 11.44 6.59
CA PHE A 148 -1.82 12.12 7.22
C PHE A 148 -1.28 11.34 8.42
N THR A 149 -2.16 10.88 9.30
CA THR A 149 -1.79 10.06 10.47
C THR A 149 -1.18 8.72 10.06
N ILE A 150 -1.69 8.07 9.00
CA ILE A 150 -1.08 6.85 8.43
C ILE A 150 0.38 7.13 8.07
N GLY A 151 0.64 8.18 7.30
CA GLY A 151 2.00 8.53 6.89
C GLY A 151 2.94 8.77 8.07
N LEU A 152 2.50 9.56 9.06
CA LEU A 152 3.27 9.83 10.28
C LEU A 152 3.56 8.57 11.10
N SER A 153 2.58 7.68 11.23
CA SER A 153 2.72 6.45 12.02
C SER A 153 3.70 5.44 11.42
N LEU A 154 4.03 5.57 10.14
CA LEU A 154 4.99 4.71 9.45
C LEU A 154 6.44 5.20 9.52
N TYR A 155 6.69 6.46 9.93
CA TYR A 155 8.06 6.99 10.04
C TYR A 155 8.97 6.18 10.96
N PRO A 156 8.54 5.77 12.17
CA PRO A 156 9.36 4.91 13.03
C PRO A 156 9.76 3.60 12.35
N THR A 157 8.85 2.99 11.58
CA THR A 157 9.13 1.76 10.83
C THR A 157 10.24 1.98 9.79
N ALA A 158 10.16 3.07 9.02
CA ALA A 158 11.19 3.38 8.03
C ALA A 158 12.55 3.64 8.71
N ILE A 159 12.58 4.40 9.80
CA ILE A 159 13.81 4.70 10.55
C ILE A 159 14.41 3.42 11.14
N ASN A 160 13.60 2.54 11.73
CA ASN A 160 14.06 1.25 12.21
C ASN A 160 14.69 0.41 11.08
N TYR A 161 14.11 0.44 9.90
CA TYR A 161 14.64 -0.25 8.73
C TYR A 161 15.93 0.39 8.23
N MET A 162 16.03 1.71 8.19
CA MET A 162 17.28 2.41 7.86
C MET A 162 18.42 2.02 8.81
N ALA A 163 18.09 1.77 10.07
CA ALA A 163 19.04 1.29 11.08
C ALA A 163 19.38 -0.21 10.93
N GLY A 164 18.75 -0.93 9.99
CA GLY A 164 18.98 -2.36 9.74
C GLY A 164 17.86 -3.29 10.20
N GLY A 165 16.81 -2.78 10.86
CA GLY A 165 15.67 -3.54 11.36
C GLY A 165 15.92 -4.26 12.66
N ALA A 166 14.83 -4.64 13.36
CA ALA A 166 14.91 -5.42 14.58
C ALA A 166 15.37 -6.87 14.26
N GLY A 167 16.33 -7.38 15.00
CA GLY A 167 16.86 -8.75 14.82
C GLY A 167 17.86 -8.89 13.67
N ASN A 168 18.45 -7.78 13.21
CA ASN A 168 19.47 -7.81 12.17
C ASN A 168 20.77 -8.45 12.68
N THR A 169 21.05 -9.65 12.19
CA THR A 169 22.32 -10.37 12.37
C THR A 169 22.94 -10.66 11.02
N TYR A 170 23.22 -9.63 10.21
CA TYR A 170 23.99 -9.86 9.01
C TYR A 170 25.45 -10.15 9.38
N GLU A 171 25.92 -11.33 9.01
CA GLU A 171 27.32 -11.62 9.02
C GLU A 171 27.96 -10.96 7.80
N VAL A 172 28.69 -9.88 8.03
CA VAL A 172 29.46 -9.24 6.95
C VAL A 172 30.78 -9.99 6.81
N VAL A 173 30.95 -10.70 5.70
CA VAL A 173 32.25 -11.23 5.29
C VAL A 173 33.10 -10.05 4.86
N VAL A 174 34.02 -9.62 5.72
CA VAL A 174 35.03 -8.64 5.34
C VAL A 174 36.00 -9.31 4.37
N LEU A 175 35.90 -8.96 3.09
CA LEU A 175 36.52 -9.53 1.90
C LEU A 175 38.06 -9.69 1.94
N ARG A 176 38.77 -9.32 3.02
CA ARG A 176 40.24 -9.41 3.10
C ARG A 176 40.81 -10.22 4.25
N LYS A 177 40.03 -10.67 5.26
CA LYS A 177 40.59 -11.39 6.42
C LYS A 177 39.75 -12.52 7.02
N GLY A 178 38.68 -12.95 6.36
CA GLY A 178 37.83 -14.04 6.90
C GLY A 178 37.15 -13.71 8.23
N LEU A 179 37.08 -12.44 8.61
CA LEU A 179 36.36 -11.96 9.80
C LEU A 179 34.91 -11.69 9.42
N THR A 180 34.01 -12.53 9.94
CA THR A 180 32.58 -12.25 9.96
C THR A 180 32.30 -11.27 11.08
N SER A 181 31.83 -10.07 10.76
CA SER A 181 31.26 -9.15 11.74
C SER A 181 29.75 -9.10 11.59
N ALA A 182 29.00 -9.37 12.65
CA ALA A 182 27.56 -9.18 12.63
C ALA A 182 27.25 -7.68 12.59
N LEU A 183 26.46 -7.22 11.62
CA LEU A 183 25.95 -5.87 11.58
C LEU A 183 24.80 -5.75 12.58
N VAL A 184 25.05 -5.03 13.65
CA VAL A 184 24.07 -4.76 14.69
C VAL A 184 23.11 -3.65 14.22
N HIS A 185 21.89 -3.69 14.70
CA HIS A 185 20.94 -2.58 14.54
C HIS A 185 21.58 -1.25 14.94
N GLY A 186 21.42 -0.23 14.11
CA GLY A 186 22.03 1.09 14.32
C GLY A 186 23.46 1.23 13.79
N SER A 187 24.05 0.19 13.17
CA SER A 187 25.40 0.28 12.62
C SER A 187 25.53 1.36 11.54
N TRP A 188 26.68 2.01 11.46
CA TRP A 188 26.92 3.07 10.48
C TRP A 188 26.83 2.56 9.04
N GLN A 189 27.12 1.29 8.78
CA GLN A 189 27.01 0.66 7.46
C GLN A 189 25.55 0.61 7.00
N ASN A 190 24.62 0.23 7.88
CA ASN A 190 23.18 0.25 7.59
C ASN A 190 22.74 1.67 7.23
N TRP A 191 23.14 2.66 8.04
CA TRP A 191 22.80 4.06 7.78
C TRP A 191 23.40 4.59 6.49
N ALA A 192 24.64 4.21 6.15
CA ALA A 192 25.30 4.63 4.91
C ALA A 192 24.56 4.11 3.68
N VAL A 193 24.19 2.81 3.67
CA VAL A 193 23.42 2.20 2.58
C VAL A 193 22.03 2.82 2.49
N ALA A 194 21.35 3.02 3.62
CA ALA A 194 20.03 3.65 3.66
C ALA A 194 20.07 5.09 3.16
N ALA A 195 21.04 5.89 3.60
CA ALA A 195 21.23 7.27 3.16
C ALA A 195 21.54 7.32 1.66
N PHE A 196 22.41 6.45 1.16
CA PHE A 196 22.71 6.35 -0.27
C PHE A 196 21.44 6.06 -1.07
N THR A 197 20.66 5.03 -0.64
CA THR A 197 19.38 4.67 -1.27
C THR A 197 18.44 5.87 -1.31
N LEU A 198 18.26 6.55 -0.17
CA LEU A 198 17.42 7.75 -0.05
C LEU A 198 17.86 8.86 -1.01
N ILE A 199 19.17 9.15 -1.07
CA ILE A 199 19.73 10.19 -1.96
C ILE A 199 19.42 9.83 -3.42
N VAL A 200 19.63 8.59 -3.83
CA VAL A 200 19.31 8.16 -5.21
C VAL A 200 17.82 8.34 -5.49
N VAL A 201 16.93 7.89 -4.59
CA VAL A 201 15.49 8.11 -4.76
C VAL A 201 15.16 9.58 -4.90
N MET A 202 15.70 10.46 -4.03
CA MET A 202 15.46 11.89 -4.08
C MET A 202 15.97 12.53 -5.40
N VAL A 203 17.16 12.16 -5.85
CA VAL A 203 17.72 12.65 -7.11
C VAL A 203 16.86 12.23 -8.30
N MET A 204 16.47 10.93 -8.35
CA MET A 204 15.64 10.41 -9.44
C MET A 204 14.24 11.00 -9.43
N SER A 205 13.63 11.19 -8.25
CA SER A 205 12.30 11.79 -8.12
C SER A 205 12.26 13.26 -8.56
N ASN A 206 13.33 14.03 -8.27
CA ASN A 206 13.35 15.47 -8.54
C ASN A 206 13.98 15.84 -9.89
N LYS A 207 15.10 15.19 -10.26
CA LYS A 207 15.85 15.48 -11.48
C LYS A 207 15.59 14.49 -12.61
N GLY A 208 15.01 13.32 -12.32
CA GLY A 208 14.67 12.29 -13.30
C GLY A 208 13.64 12.79 -14.30
N LYS A 209 13.74 12.31 -15.55
CA LYS A 209 12.80 12.62 -16.64
C LYS A 209 12.08 11.33 -17.07
N GLY A 210 10.82 11.45 -17.48
CA GLY A 210 10.03 10.33 -18.01
C GLY A 210 9.94 9.15 -17.04
N ILE A 211 10.28 7.96 -17.52
CA ILE A 211 10.21 6.70 -16.75
C ILE A 211 11.14 6.71 -15.53
N CYS A 212 12.33 7.33 -15.61
CA CYS A 212 13.26 7.38 -14.48
C CYS A 212 12.68 8.11 -13.26
N LYS A 213 11.86 9.14 -13.46
CA LYS A 213 11.18 9.84 -12.37
C LYS A 213 10.13 8.95 -11.71
N LEU A 214 9.36 8.19 -12.50
CA LEU A 214 8.32 7.28 -12.00
C LEU A 214 8.93 6.06 -11.32
N ALA A 215 10.07 5.59 -11.84
CA ALA A 215 10.83 4.47 -11.30
C ALA A 215 11.77 4.86 -10.15
N ALA A 216 11.74 6.09 -9.65
CA ALA A 216 12.74 6.62 -8.72
C ALA A 216 12.96 5.72 -7.51
N ILE A 217 11.89 5.21 -6.90
CA ILE A 217 11.96 4.32 -5.74
C ILE A 217 12.61 2.99 -6.11
N LEU A 218 12.19 2.37 -7.23
CA LEU A 218 12.75 1.13 -7.73
C LEU A 218 14.24 1.28 -8.08
N LEU A 219 14.61 2.35 -8.79
CA LEU A 219 16.01 2.65 -9.14
C LEU A 219 16.86 2.89 -7.89
N GLY A 220 16.33 3.59 -6.90
CA GLY A 220 16.99 3.78 -5.61
C GLY A 220 17.20 2.46 -4.88
N MET A 221 16.19 1.58 -4.87
CA MET A 221 16.31 0.24 -4.28
C MET A 221 17.34 -0.62 -5.00
N ILE A 222 17.36 -0.62 -6.34
CA ILE A 222 18.36 -1.35 -7.13
C ILE A 222 19.76 -0.81 -6.83
N ALA A 223 19.96 0.49 -6.84
CA ALA A 223 21.25 1.10 -6.52
C ALA A 223 21.70 0.78 -5.10
N GLY A 224 20.80 0.91 -4.11
CA GLY A 224 21.08 0.53 -2.71
C GLY A 224 21.37 -0.96 -2.56
N TYR A 225 20.65 -1.82 -3.27
CA TYR A 225 20.88 -3.26 -3.29
C TYR A 225 22.27 -3.62 -3.84
N ILE A 226 22.70 -2.97 -4.93
CA ILE A 226 24.05 -3.16 -5.50
C ILE A 226 25.12 -2.76 -4.47
N VAL A 227 24.96 -1.63 -3.82
CA VAL A 227 25.90 -1.18 -2.77
C VAL A 227 25.91 -2.14 -1.60
N ALA A 228 24.75 -2.60 -1.14
CA ALA A 228 24.61 -3.58 -0.07
C ALA A 228 25.28 -4.92 -0.46
N ALA A 229 25.15 -5.36 -1.72
CA ALA A 229 25.80 -6.57 -2.21
C ALA A 229 27.33 -6.44 -2.22
N VAL A 230 27.87 -5.27 -2.57
CA VAL A 230 29.31 -4.99 -2.49
C VAL A 230 29.83 -5.06 -1.05
N PHE A 231 29.00 -4.66 -0.07
CA PHE A 231 29.32 -4.79 1.36
C PHE A 231 29.08 -6.19 1.92
N GLY A 232 28.65 -7.18 1.11
CA GLY A 232 28.37 -8.55 1.56
C GLY A 232 27.09 -8.69 2.40
N MET A 233 26.15 -7.73 2.30
CA MET A 233 24.89 -7.72 3.06
C MET A 233 23.77 -8.52 2.37
N VAL A 234 24.04 -9.19 1.26
CA VAL A 234 23.04 -9.90 0.44
C VAL A 234 23.39 -11.38 0.41
N ASP A 235 22.42 -12.20 0.80
CA ASP A 235 22.51 -13.66 0.65
C ASP A 235 21.61 -14.12 -0.49
N LEU A 236 22.22 -14.76 -1.50
CA LEU A 236 21.51 -15.30 -2.67
C LEU A 236 21.33 -16.83 -2.62
N SER A 237 21.78 -17.48 -1.55
CA SER A 237 21.72 -18.94 -1.43
C SER A 237 20.30 -19.48 -1.61
N GLU A 238 19.35 -18.84 -0.96
CA GLU A 238 17.94 -19.25 -0.96
C GLU A 238 17.21 -18.97 -2.29
N VAL A 239 17.70 -18.02 -3.10
CA VAL A 239 17.16 -17.74 -4.44
C VAL A 239 17.40 -18.92 -5.39
N ARG A 240 18.52 -19.64 -5.19
CA ARG A 240 18.90 -20.78 -6.02
C ARG A 240 17.86 -21.89 -5.93
N ASP A 241 17.33 -22.15 -4.75
CA ASP A 241 16.43 -23.27 -4.45
C ASP A 241 14.95 -22.94 -4.74
N ALA A 242 14.62 -21.65 -4.97
CA ALA A 242 13.28 -21.25 -5.30
C ALA A 242 12.81 -21.80 -6.66
N ALA A 243 11.57 -22.26 -6.73
CA ALA A 243 10.96 -22.79 -7.94
C ALA A 243 10.79 -21.71 -9.02
N TRP A 244 10.71 -22.11 -10.29
CA TRP A 244 10.41 -21.19 -11.40
C TRP A 244 8.92 -20.88 -11.54
N PHE A 245 8.05 -21.79 -11.08
CA PHE A 245 6.61 -21.61 -11.16
C PHE A 245 5.93 -22.25 -9.95
N SER A 246 5.01 -21.54 -9.32
CA SER A 246 4.08 -22.11 -8.35
C SER A 246 2.76 -21.33 -8.34
N LEU A 247 1.69 -22.03 -7.99
CA LEU A 247 0.38 -21.42 -7.79
C LEU A 247 0.19 -21.04 -6.32
N PRO A 248 -0.55 -19.94 -6.04
CA PRO A 248 -0.97 -19.61 -4.70
C PRO A 248 -1.74 -20.76 -4.05
N GLN A 249 -1.41 -21.06 -2.81
CA GLN A 249 -2.08 -22.13 -2.06
C GLN A 249 -3.29 -21.57 -1.31
N PHE A 250 -4.46 -22.20 -1.53
CA PHE A 250 -5.66 -21.83 -0.83
C PHE A 250 -5.58 -22.24 0.65
N MET A 251 -5.93 -21.32 1.57
CA MET A 251 -5.96 -21.54 3.02
C MET A 251 -4.62 -21.98 3.65
N HIS A 252 -3.48 -21.69 3.03
CA HIS A 252 -2.17 -22.07 3.54
C HIS A 252 -1.90 -21.55 4.97
N PHE A 253 -2.17 -20.27 5.22
CA PHE A 253 -1.99 -19.65 6.53
C PHE A 253 -3.20 -19.82 7.46
N GLY A 254 -4.34 -20.31 6.94
CA GLY A 254 -5.58 -20.40 7.71
C GLY A 254 -6.25 -19.04 7.95
N ILE A 255 -7.32 -19.05 8.76
CA ILE A 255 -8.09 -17.86 9.14
C ILE A 255 -8.41 -17.95 10.63
N LYS A 256 -8.09 -16.88 11.39
CA LYS A 256 -8.42 -16.71 12.80
C LYS A 256 -9.14 -15.39 13.00
N PHE A 257 -10.23 -15.39 13.70
CA PHE A 257 -10.97 -14.19 14.05
C PHE A 257 -10.59 -13.73 15.45
N GLU A 258 -9.97 -12.57 15.53
CA GLU A 258 -9.69 -11.86 16.78
C GLU A 258 -10.48 -10.55 16.78
N PHE A 259 -11.25 -10.30 17.82
CA PHE A 259 -12.20 -9.19 17.88
C PHE A 259 -11.53 -7.83 17.69
N SER A 260 -10.40 -7.60 18.36
CA SER A 260 -9.66 -6.34 18.27
C SER A 260 -9.09 -6.10 16.87
N ALA A 261 -8.50 -7.12 16.26
CA ALA A 261 -7.99 -7.08 14.90
C ALA A 261 -9.10 -6.84 13.87
N CYS A 262 -10.25 -7.52 14.04
CA CYS A 262 -11.42 -7.34 13.18
C CYS A 262 -11.96 -5.91 13.21
N ILE A 263 -12.08 -5.29 14.39
CA ILE A 263 -12.52 -3.89 14.51
C ILE A 263 -11.51 -2.93 13.88
N ALA A 264 -10.21 -3.12 14.16
CA ALA A 264 -9.16 -2.25 13.64
C ALA A 264 -9.15 -2.27 12.11
N LEU A 265 -9.16 -3.44 11.47
CA LEU A 265 -9.18 -3.53 10.02
C LEU A 265 -10.54 -3.11 9.43
N ALA A 266 -11.67 -3.42 10.05
CA ALA A 266 -12.99 -2.98 9.58
C ALA A 266 -13.07 -1.46 9.43
N LEU A 267 -12.57 -0.71 10.41
CA LEU A 267 -12.51 0.76 10.34
C LEU A 267 -11.60 1.23 9.20
N LEU A 268 -10.43 0.63 9.05
CA LEU A 268 -9.51 0.97 7.97
C LEU A 268 -10.08 0.66 6.59
N PHE A 269 -10.76 -0.47 6.44
CA PHE A 269 -11.43 -0.83 5.18
C PHE A 269 -12.53 0.16 4.82
N ALA A 270 -13.31 0.64 5.80
CA ALA A 270 -14.30 1.68 5.57
C ALA A 270 -13.65 3.00 5.10
N ILE A 271 -12.52 3.40 5.72
CA ILE A 271 -11.79 4.62 5.35
C ILE A 271 -11.16 4.48 3.96
N ASN A 272 -10.50 3.35 3.68
CA ASN A 272 -9.90 3.11 2.37
C ASN A 272 -10.96 2.98 1.26
N ALA A 273 -12.17 2.50 1.57
CA ALA A 273 -13.28 2.54 0.63
C ALA A 273 -13.61 3.98 0.21
N ILE A 274 -13.55 4.93 1.14
CA ILE A 274 -13.77 6.34 0.84
C ILE A 274 -12.60 6.94 0.07
N GLN A 275 -11.35 6.59 0.40
CA GLN A 275 -10.18 6.97 -0.39
C GLN A 275 -10.30 6.45 -1.83
N ALA A 276 -10.75 5.20 -2.01
CA ALA A 276 -10.97 4.61 -3.33
C ALA A 276 -12.01 5.39 -4.15
N ILE A 277 -13.06 5.96 -3.54
CA ILE A 277 -13.98 6.88 -4.22
C ILE A 277 -13.22 8.09 -4.79
N GLY A 278 -12.30 8.66 -4.01
CA GLY A 278 -11.45 9.75 -4.45
C GLY A 278 -10.57 9.39 -5.64
N ASP A 279 -9.92 8.23 -5.60
CA ASP A 279 -9.05 7.74 -6.66
C ASP A 279 -9.82 7.39 -7.95
N LEU A 280 -11.00 6.75 -7.84
CA LEU A 280 -11.90 6.49 -8.96
C LEU A 280 -12.38 7.80 -9.60
N THR A 281 -12.77 8.78 -8.76
CA THR A 281 -13.20 10.11 -9.23
C THR A 281 -12.04 10.85 -9.91
N ALA A 282 -10.85 10.86 -9.31
CA ALA A 282 -9.68 11.51 -9.90
C ALA A 282 -9.30 10.86 -11.25
N THR A 283 -9.43 9.54 -11.38
CA THR A 283 -9.19 8.82 -12.63
C THR A 283 -10.18 9.22 -13.72
N THR A 284 -11.47 9.33 -13.39
CA THR A 284 -12.51 9.69 -14.38
C THR A 284 -12.44 11.17 -14.75
N VAL A 285 -12.34 12.06 -13.77
CA VAL A 285 -12.23 13.50 -14.03
C VAL A 285 -10.91 13.83 -14.72
N GLY A 286 -9.81 13.30 -14.20
CA GLY A 286 -8.49 13.56 -14.74
C GLY A 286 -8.20 12.87 -16.08
N GLY A 287 -8.63 11.62 -16.27
CA GLY A 287 -8.36 10.82 -17.45
C GLY A 287 -9.42 10.90 -18.53
N LEU A 288 -10.71 10.88 -18.13
CA LEU A 288 -11.86 10.78 -19.05
C LEU A 288 -12.62 12.10 -19.20
N ASN A 289 -12.25 13.16 -18.47
CA ASN A 289 -12.93 14.46 -18.43
C ASN A 289 -14.44 14.36 -18.12
N ARG A 290 -14.84 13.45 -17.24
CA ARG A 290 -16.22 13.28 -16.78
C ARG A 290 -16.26 12.84 -15.32
N GLU A 291 -17.36 13.06 -14.66
CA GLU A 291 -17.62 12.48 -13.35
C GLU A 291 -17.86 10.97 -13.43
N PRO A 292 -17.50 10.20 -12.38
CA PRO A 292 -17.84 8.79 -12.30
C PRO A 292 -19.35 8.61 -12.12
N THR A 293 -19.89 7.56 -12.71
CA THR A 293 -21.28 7.19 -12.45
C THR A 293 -21.41 6.50 -11.09
N ASP A 294 -22.61 6.54 -10.52
CA ASP A 294 -22.88 5.85 -9.25
C ASP A 294 -22.62 4.34 -9.36
N GLN A 295 -22.87 3.73 -10.52
CA GLN A 295 -22.62 2.33 -10.77
C GLN A 295 -21.12 2.01 -10.78
N GLU A 296 -20.29 2.86 -11.37
CA GLU A 296 -18.82 2.72 -11.36
C GLU A 296 -18.26 2.81 -9.94
N LEU A 297 -18.74 3.77 -9.14
CA LEU A 297 -18.32 3.91 -7.74
C LEU A 297 -18.80 2.73 -6.89
N GLN A 298 -20.07 2.38 -6.98
CA GLN A 298 -20.63 1.26 -6.22
C GLN A 298 -19.97 -0.06 -6.59
N GLY A 299 -19.88 -0.35 -7.91
CA GLY A 299 -19.26 -1.57 -8.42
C GLY A 299 -17.79 -1.68 -8.00
N GLY A 300 -17.03 -0.59 -8.08
CA GLY A 300 -15.63 -0.54 -7.66
C GLY A 300 -15.46 -0.81 -6.16
N ILE A 301 -16.21 -0.12 -5.30
CA ILE A 301 -16.05 -0.29 -3.85
C ILE A 301 -16.54 -1.66 -3.36
N VAL A 302 -17.65 -2.17 -3.92
CA VAL A 302 -18.12 -3.53 -3.60
C VAL A 302 -17.07 -4.57 -4.02
N THR A 303 -16.50 -4.44 -5.21
CA THR A 303 -15.46 -5.35 -5.71
C THR A 303 -14.20 -5.26 -4.87
N TYR A 304 -13.74 -4.06 -4.52
CA TYR A 304 -12.64 -3.86 -3.59
C TYR A 304 -12.86 -4.64 -2.28
N GLY A 305 -14.06 -4.58 -1.68
CA GLY A 305 -14.39 -5.35 -0.48
C GLY A 305 -14.33 -6.86 -0.73
N LEU A 306 -15.02 -7.36 -1.76
CA LEU A 306 -15.11 -8.79 -2.06
C LEU A 306 -13.78 -9.41 -2.48
N THR A 307 -12.96 -8.70 -3.25
CA THR A 307 -11.62 -9.18 -3.62
C THR A 307 -10.68 -9.25 -2.44
N ASN A 308 -10.82 -8.37 -1.45
CA ASN A 308 -10.09 -8.48 -0.19
C ASN A 308 -10.55 -9.67 0.67
N VAL A 309 -11.85 -9.99 0.69
CA VAL A 309 -12.32 -11.24 1.29
C VAL A 309 -11.70 -12.44 0.57
N LEU A 310 -11.72 -12.47 -0.76
CA LEU A 310 -11.07 -13.54 -1.53
C LEU A 310 -9.57 -13.62 -1.23
N SER A 311 -8.88 -12.47 -1.16
CA SER A 311 -7.45 -12.37 -0.85
C SER A 311 -7.11 -12.97 0.51
N ALA A 312 -7.97 -12.81 1.50
CA ALA A 312 -7.79 -13.38 2.83
C ALA A 312 -7.71 -14.91 2.80
N PHE A 313 -8.53 -15.58 1.96
CA PHE A 313 -8.48 -17.04 1.81
C PHE A 313 -7.19 -17.55 1.17
N PHE A 314 -6.48 -16.71 0.44
CA PHE A 314 -5.15 -17.03 -0.10
C PHE A 314 -4.03 -16.57 0.84
N GLY A 315 -4.34 -15.95 1.97
CA GLY A 315 -3.35 -15.42 2.91
C GLY A 315 -2.59 -14.21 2.38
N SER A 316 -3.17 -13.46 1.44
CA SER A 316 -2.63 -12.19 0.97
C SER A 316 -2.84 -11.09 2.02
N LEU A 317 -2.14 -9.97 1.85
CA LEU A 317 -2.36 -8.77 2.65
C LEU A 317 -3.43 -7.85 2.01
N PRO A 318 -4.01 -6.88 2.78
CA PRO A 318 -5.06 -6.00 2.28
C PRO A 318 -4.61 -5.14 1.11
N THR A 319 -5.42 -5.13 0.04
CA THR A 319 -5.23 -4.28 -1.14
C THR A 319 -6.01 -2.97 -1.02
N ALA A 320 -5.56 -1.93 -1.73
CA ALA A 320 -6.30 -0.68 -1.95
C ALA A 320 -5.91 -0.06 -3.30
N THR A 321 -6.57 1.03 -3.68
CA THR A 321 -6.25 1.80 -4.88
C THR A 321 -4.87 2.45 -4.79
N TYR A 322 -4.17 2.54 -5.92
CA TYR A 322 -2.85 3.17 -6.01
C TYR A 322 -2.95 4.58 -6.58
N SER A 323 -2.98 5.57 -5.71
CA SER A 323 -3.05 7.00 -6.09
C SER A 323 -1.88 7.44 -6.97
N GLN A 324 -0.69 6.80 -6.85
CA GLN A 324 0.45 7.07 -7.74
C GLN A 324 0.11 6.74 -9.20
N ASN A 325 -0.56 5.63 -9.44
CA ASN A 325 -1.01 5.21 -10.77
C ASN A 325 -2.13 6.11 -11.29
N VAL A 326 -3.03 6.59 -10.42
CA VAL A 326 -4.01 7.62 -10.74
C VAL A 326 -3.32 8.91 -11.19
N GLY A 327 -2.24 9.32 -10.51
CA GLY A 327 -1.41 10.45 -10.91
C GLY A 327 -0.80 10.32 -12.31
N ILE A 328 -0.41 9.10 -12.71
CA ILE A 328 0.07 8.83 -14.07
C ILE A 328 -1.08 9.02 -15.08
N VAL A 329 -2.26 8.45 -14.80
CA VAL A 329 -3.46 8.59 -15.67
C VAL A 329 -3.83 10.05 -15.85
N THR A 330 -3.90 10.82 -14.78
CA THR A 330 -4.26 12.24 -14.84
C THR A 330 -3.26 13.09 -15.63
N THR A 331 -2.00 12.68 -15.64
CA THR A 331 -0.92 13.39 -16.33
C THR A 331 -0.84 13.04 -17.81
N ASN A 332 -0.85 11.75 -18.15
CA ASN A 332 -0.67 11.30 -19.54
C ASN A 332 -1.99 11.05 -20.28
N LYS A 333 -3.12 11.09 -19.57
CA LYS A 333 -4.48 10.85 -20.09
C LYS A 333 -4.70 9.48 -20.73
N VAL A 334 -3.81 8.52 -20.46
CA VAL A 334 -3.94 7.15 -20.95
C VAL A 334 -4.93 6.40 -20.06
N VAL A 335 -6.04 5.97 -20.65
CA VAL A 335 -7.16 5.33 -19.94
C VAL A 335 -7.55 3.98 -20.54
N ASN A 336 -6.86 3.52 -21.57
CA ASN A 336 -7.22 2.30 -22.27
C ASN A 336 -7.05 1.04 -21.40
N ARG A 337 -8.09 0.23 -21.34
CA ARG A 337 -8.12 -0.99 -20.51
C ARG A 337 -7.03 -2.01 -20.88
N VAL A 338 -6.59 -2.06 -22.15
CA VAL A 338 -5.53 -2.98 -22.58
C VAL A 338 -4.20 -2.67 -21.87
N VAL A 339 -3.87 -1.39 -21.67
CA VAL A 339 -2.65 -0.98 -20.96
C VAL A 339 -2.68 -1.47 -19.53
N PHE A 340 -3.80 -1.31 -18.83
CA PHE A 340 -3.96 -1.73 -17.43
C PHE A 340 -4.08 -3.25 -17.29
N ALA A 341 -4.71 -3.91 -18.26
CA ALA A 341 -4.75 -5.37 -18.31
C ALA A 341 -3.34 -5.97 -18.49
N LEU A 342 -2.51 -5.36 -19.33
CA LEU A 342 -1.10 -5.76 -19.46
C LEU A 342 -0.32 -5.52 -18.16
N ALA A 343 -0.54 -4.39 -17.48
CA ALA A 343 0.11 -4.13 -16.19
C ALA A 343 -0.30 -5.18 -15.13
N GLY A 344 -1.61 -5.50 -15.02
CA GLY A 344 -2.11 -6.58 -14.18
C GLY A 344 -1.57 -7.95 -14.59
N GLY A 345 -1.47 -8.22 -15.90
CA GLY A 345 -0.89 -9.45 -16.43
C GLY A 345 0.60 -9.61 -16.07
N PHE A 346 1.40 -8.56 -16.18
CA PHE A 346 2.81 -8.58 -15.76
C PHE A 346 2.94 -8.80 -14.24
N LEU A 347 2.05 -8.18 -13.44
CA LEU A 347 2.03 -8.38 -12.00
C LEU A 347 1.66 -9.83 -11.63
N LEU A 348 0.68 -10.41 -12.36
CA LEU A 348 0.29 -11.80 -12.21
C LEU A 348 1.46 -12.73 -12.52
N LEU A 349 2.14 -12.52 -13.66
CA LEU A 349 3.31 -13.30 -14.03
C LEU A 349 4.42 -13.20 -12.97
N ALA A 350 4.70 -11.98 -12.47
CA ALA A 350 5.67 -11.78 -11.40
C ALA A 350 5.30 -12.55 -10.13
N GLY A 351 4.02 -12.60 -9.76
CA GLY A 351 3.53 -13.37 -8.61
C GLY A 351 3.54 -14.88 -8.81
N LEU A 352 3.48 -15.38 -10.04
CA LEU A 352 3.56 -16.82 -10.34
C LEU A 352 4.97 -17.36 -10.43
N ILE A 353 6.00 -16.49 -10.35
CA ILE A 353 7.41 -16.85 -10.40
C ILE A 353 8.03 -16.72 -9.01
N PRO A 354 8.13 -17.80 -8.17
CA PRO A 354 8.74 -17.76 -6.84
C PRO A 354 10.16 -17.18 -6.82
N LYS A 355 10.96 -17.44 -7.84
CA LYS A 355 12.31 -16.85 -7.96
C LYS A 355 12.29 -15.33 -7.94
N PHE A 356 11.30 -14.69 -8.56
CA PHE A 356 11.15 -13.24 -8.51
C PHE A 356 10.90 -12.77 -7.08
N SER A 357 9.96 -13.41 -6.38
CA SER A 357 9.67 -13.10 -4.97
C SER A 357 10.88 -13.39 -4.06
N ALA A 358 11.62 -14.48 -4.30
CA ALA A 358 12.82 -14.83 -3.55
C ALA A 358 13.95 -13.78 -3.72
N ILE A 359 14.13 -13.20 -4.90
CA ILE A 359 15.06 -12.08 -5.08
C ILE A 359 14.65 -10.89 -4.25
N LEU A 360 13.35 -10.60 -4.17
CA LEU A 360 12.85 -9.45 -3.41
C LEU A 360 13.02 -9.62 -1.88
N THR A 361 13.00 -10.86 -1.38
CA THR A 361 13.26 -11.14 0.06
C THR A 361 14.73 -10.97 0.45
N THR A 362 15.66 -10.98 -0.50
CA THR A 362 17.09 -10.76 -0.22
C THR A 362 17.45 -9.28 -0.05
N ILE A 363 16.49 -8.36 -0.29
CA ILE A 363 16.74 -6.93 -0.17
C ILE A 363 16.96 -6.57 1.32
N PRO A 364 18.15 -6.05 1.68
CA PRO A 364 18.44 -5.68 3.05
C PRO A 364 17.47 -4.62 3.60
N GLN A 365 17.14 -4.72 4.88
CA GLN A 365 16.16 -3.82 5.49
C GLN A 365 16.58 -2.35 5.42
N CYS A 366 17.89 -2.04 5.50
CA CYS A 366 18.39 -0.69 5.35
C CYS A 366 18.10 -0.08 3.96
N VAL A 367 18.15 -0.87 2.90
CA VAL A 367 17.75 -0.45 1.54
C VAL A 367 16.25 -0.17 1.49
N LEU A 368 15.43 -1.07 2.07
CA LEU A 368 13.98 -0.88 2.18
C LEU A 368 13.65 0.38 2.98
N GLY A 369 14.34 0.63 4.10
CA GLY A 369 14.15 1.82 4.93
C GLY A 369 14.44 3.11 4.17
N GLY A 370 15.60 3.17 3.49
CA GLY A 370 15.99 4.33 2.69
C GLY A 370 15.02 4.65 1.54
N ALA A 371 14.40 3.63 0.95
CA ALA A 371 13.40 3.80 -0.09
C ALA A 371 12.01 4.16 0.48
N THR A 372 11.56 3.45 1.52
CA THR A 372 10.19 3.58 2.04
C THR A 372 9.93 4.87 2.81
N ILE A 373 10.94 5.49 3.40
CA ILE A 373 10.78 6.80 4.07
C ILE A 373 10.21 7.85 3.11
N THR A 374 10.59 7.82 1.83
CA THR A 374 10.02 8.71 0.81
C THR A 374 8.57 8.37 0.47
N VAL A 375 8.21 7.08 0.47
CA VAL A 375 6.82 6.64 0.27
C VAL A 375 5.95 7.13 1.41
N PHE A 376 6.37 6.93 2.66
CA PHE A 376 5.61 7.33 3.84
C PHE A 376 5.46 8.84 3.94
N SER A 377 6.51 9.58 3.58
CA SER A 377 6.45 11.04 3.43
C SER A 377 5.42 11.45 2.38
N THR A 378 5.35 10.75 1.24
CA THR A 378 4.36 11.04 0.18
C THR A 378 2.95 10.75 0.66
N ILE A 379 2.72 9.67 1.44
CA ILE A 379 1.42 9.37 2.05
C ILE A 379 0.99 10.50 2.99
N ALA A 380 1.87 10.92 3.91
CA ALA A 380 1.59 12.04 4.82
C ALA A 380 1.25 13.31 4.04
N MET A 381 2.01 13.64 3.01
CA MET A 381 1.76 14.83 2.19
C MET A 381 0.49 14.73 1.35
N THR A 382 0.05 13.54 0.97
CA THR A 382 -1.26 13.31 0.34
C THR A 382 -2.38 13.64 1.31
N GLY A 383 -2.28 13.19 2.56
CA GLY A 383 -3.21 13.57 3.62
C GLY A 383 -3.23 15.09 3.84
N MET A 384 -2.05 15.72 3.90
CA MET A 384 -1.93 17.17 4.04
C MET A 384 -2.57 17.95 2.88
N LYS A 385 -2.45 17.46 1.64
CA LYS A 385 -3.10 18.08 0.48
C LYS A 385 -4.62 17.99 0.57
N LEU A 386 -5.17 16.87 1.06
CA LEU A 386 -6.61 16.74 1.30
C LEU A 386 -7.08 17.70 2.39
N ILE A 387 -6.33 17.86 3.47
CA ILE A 387 -6.61 18.83 4.53
C ILE A 387 -6.60 20.26 3.96
N ALA A 388 -5.59 20.60 3.17
CA ALA A 388 -5.41 21.94 2.56
C ALA A 388 -6.43 22.22 1.45
N SER A 389 -7.18 21.23 0.95
CA SER A 389 -8.28 21.45 0.01
C SER A 389 -9.53 22.04 0.67
N GLU A 390 -9.61 21.99 2.01
CA GLU A 390 -10.65 22.61 2.83
C GLU A 390 -10.12 23.90 3.44
N THR A 391 -11.06 24.76 3.89
CA THR A 391 -10.71 26.02 4.58
C THR A 391 -9.94 25.72 5.87
N ILE A 392 -8.77 26.34 6.05
CA ILE A 392 -7.97 26.22 7.28
C ILE A 392 -8.63 27.14 8.34
N SER A 393 -9.65 26.63 9.00
CA SER A 393 -10.36 27.31 10.07
C SER A 393 -9.90 26.81 11.45
N PRO A 394 -10.14 27.55 12.53
CA PRO A 394 -9.85 27.08 13.90
C PRO A 394 -10.50 25.72 14.21
N ARG A 395 -11.71 25.49 13.71
CA ARG A 395 -12.42 24.23 13.84
C ARG A 395 -11.66 23.09 13.13
N ASN A 396 -11.34 23.28 11.86
CA ASN A 396 -10.67 22.27 11.06
C ASN A 396 -9.25 21.99 11.58
N THR A 397 -8.55 23.03 12.03
CA THR A 397 -7.21 22.90 12.67
C THR A 397 -7.30 22.06 13.95
N THR A 398 -8.35 22.27 14.77
CA THR A 398 -8.57 21.47 15.98
C THR A 398 -8.86 20.02 15.65
N ILE A 399 -9.68 19.73 14.63
CA ILE A 399 -9.98 18.35 14.17
C ILE A 399 -8.69 17.66 13.77
N VAL A 400 -7.90 18.27 12.88
CA VAL A 400 -6.66 17.68 12.38
C VAL A 400 -5.64 17.50 13.52
N GLY A 401 -5.39 18.58 14.26
CA GLY A 401 -4.33 18.62 15.28
C GLY A 401 -4.57 17.62 16.41
N LEU A 402 -5.77 17.64 17.04
CA LEU A 402 -6.07 16.73 18.15
C LEU A 402 -6.17 15.27 17.68
N SER A 403 -6.75 15.00 16.52
CA SER A 403 -6.88 13.63 16.02
C SER A 403 -5.51 13.03 15.69
N ALA A 404 -4.63 13.77 15.01
CA ALA A 404 -3.29 13.30 14.71
C ALA A 404 -2.42 13.18 15.99
N ALA A 405 -2.51 14.16 16.90
CA ALA A 405 -1.76 14.16 18.15
C ALA A 405 -2.12 12.97 19.04
N LEU A 406 -3.42 12.71 19.23
CA LEU A 406 -3.89 11.57 20.03
C LEU A 406 -3.57 10.25 19.33
N GLY A 407 -3.78 10.13 18.02
CA GLY A 407 -3.47 8.92 17.27
C GLY A 407 -1.99 8.54 17.35
N VAL A 408 -1.11 9.44 16.98
CA VAL A 408 0.34 9.20 16.99
C VAL A 408 0.88 9.18 18.43
N GLY A 409 0.46 10.12 19.27
CA GLY A 409 0.96 10.25 20.63
C GLY A 409 0.69 9.02 21.49
N ILE A 410 -0.53 8.49 21.49
CA ILE A 410 -0.87 7.28 22.26
C ILE A 410 -0.11 6.07 21.73
N SER A 411 0.03 5.93 20.42
CA SER A 411 0.76 4.79 19.85
C SER A 411 2.26 4.80 20.18
N GLN A 412 2.86 5.98 20.33
CA GLN A 412 4.25 6.15 20.75
C GLN A 412 4.44 5.96 22.28
N SER A 413 3.37 6.12 23.05
CA SER A 413 3.35 6.00 24.51
C SER A 413 2.41 4.89 24.95
N SER A 414 2.56 3.69 24.38
CA SER A 414 1.65 2.56 24.63
C SER A 414 1.51 2.19 26.11
N SER A 415 2.53 2.45 26.93
CA SER A 415 2.49 2.29 28.41
C SER A 415 1.48 3.21 29.09
N ALA A 416 1.05 4.30 28.46
CA ALA A 416 0.02 5.19 29.00
C ALA A 416 -1.34 4.51 29.19
N LEU A 417 -1.59 3.42 28.46
CA LEU A 417 -2.83 2.63 28.55
C LEU A 417 -2.66 1.33 29.35
N SER A 418 -1.56 1.15 30.09
CA SER A 418 -1.23 -0.11 30.80
C SER A 418 -2.26 -0.53 31.87
N GLN A 419 -3.07 0.41 32.38
CA GLN A 419 -4.13 0.14 33.36
C GLN A 419 -5.50 -0.17 32.72
N PHE A 420 -5.61 -0.07 31.38
CA PHE A 420 -6.84 -0.40 30.69
C PHE A 420 -6.89 -1.88 30.30
N PRO A 421 -8.09 -2.46 30.09
CA PRO A 421 -8.22 -3.83 29.59
C PRO A 421 -7.43 -4.04 28.30
N GLU A 422 -6.89 -5.23 28.13
CA GLU A 422 -6.02 -5.59 26.99
C GLU A 422 -6.68 -5.28 25.64
N SER A 423 -7.98 -5.53 25.49
CA SER A 423 -8.73 -5.21 24.28
C SER A 423 -8.69 -3.70 23.92
N ILE A 424 -8.76 -2.83 24.94
CA ILE A 424 -8.63 -1.38 24.76
C ILE A 424 -7.21 -1.01 24.39
N THR A 425 -6.22 -1.60 25.04
CA THR A 425 -4.81 -1.31 24.78
C THR A 425 -4.40 -1.75 23.38
N ILE A 426 -4.92 -2.86 22.86
CA ILE A 426 -4.65 -3.31 21.49
C ILE A 426 -5.31 -2.38 20.48
N ILE A 427 -6.59 -2.06 20.65
CA ILE A 427 -7.36 -1.21 19.70
C ILE A 427 -6.83 0.23 19.69
N PHE A 428 -6.61 0.81 20.86
CA PHE A 428 -6.28 2.23 21.01
C PHE A 428 -4.79 2.48 21.24
N GLY A 429 -4.06 1.57 21.88
CA GLY A 429 -2.64 1.77 22.19
C GLY A 429 -1.71 1.47 21.03
N LYS A 430 -2.08 0.58 20.12
CA LYS A 430 -1.18 0.12 19.06
C LYS A 430 -1.63 0.55 17.65
N THR A 431 -2.83 1.10 17.49
CA THR A 431 -3.39 1.46 16.17
C THR A 431 -3.66 2.96 16.06
N PRO A 432 -2.65 3.77 15.72
CA PRO A 432 -2.75 5.24 15.67
C PRO A 432 -3.89 5.73 14.77
N VAL A 433 -4.11 5.02 13.67
CA VAL A 433 -5.09 5.40 12.65
C VAL A 433 -6.52 5.25 13.16
N VAL A 434 -6.79 4.24 13.98
CA VAL A 434 -8.13 4.02 14.58
C VAL A 434 -8.50 5.17 15.50
N ILE A 435 -7.58 5.57 16.39
CA ILE A 435 -7.79 6.70 17.30
C ILE A 435 -8.02 7.98 16.50
N ALA A 436 -7.12 8.28 15.55
CA ALA A 436 -7.24 9.48 14.74
C ALA A 436 -8.56 9.54 13.99
N THR A 437 -9.05 8.40 13.48
CA THR A 437 -10.34 8.33 12.78
C THR A 437 -11.50 8.61 13.71
N ILE A 438 -11.56 7.91 14.86
CA ILE A 438 -12.63 8.08 15.83
C ILE A 438 -12.67 9.54 16.31
N MET A 439 -11.51 10.10 16.65
CA MET A 439 -11.40 11.48 17.11
C MET A 439 -11.79 12.49 16.03
N ALA A 440 -11.35 12.28 14.78
CA ALA A 440 -11.69 13.17 13.67
C ALA A 440 -13.21 13.18 13.42
N VAL A 441 -13.86 12.01 13.44
CA VAL A 441 -15.30 11.89 13.28
C VAL A 441 -16.04 12.52 14.47
N LEU A 442 -15.65 12.22 15.70
CA LEU A 442 -16.26 12.76 16.91
C LEU A 442 -16.14 14.28 16.96
N LEU A 443 -14.95 14.84 16.73
CA LEU A 443 -14.73 16.28 16.72
C LEU A 443 -15.51 16.96 15.60
N ASN A 444 -15.60 16.32 14.42
CA ASN A 444 -16.40 16.86 13.33
C ASN A 444 -17.93 16.90 13.64
N LEU A 445 -18.41 15.99 14.49
CA LEU A 445 -19.82 15.97 14.93
C LEU A 445 -20.09 16.95 16.08
N ILE A 446 -19.15 17.10 17.01
CA ILE A 446 -19.32 17.89 18.25
C ILE A 446 -19.03 19.36 18.02
N LEU A 447 -17.99 19.70 17.25
CA LEU A 447 -17.59 21.08 17.03
C LEU A 447 -18.61 21.81 16.14
N PRO A 448 -19.04 23.04 16.53
CA PRO A 448 -20.01 23.80 15.77
C PRO A 448 -19.52 24.06 14.34
N ARG A 449 -20.45 24.00 13.38
CA ARG A 449 -20.13 24.34 11.99
C ARG A 449 -19.97 25.86 11.89
N GLU A 450 -18.93 26.29 11.24
CA GLU A 450 -18.73 27.70 10.93
C GLU A 450 -19.81 28.16 9.95
N ASN A 451 -20.44 29.28 10.23
CA ASN A 451 -21.32 29.92 9.28
C ASN A 451 -20.49 30.39 8.08
N LYS A 452 -20.90 30.00 6.87
CA LYS A 452 -20.25 30.40 5.61
C LYS A 452 -20.34 31.91 5.30
N ASP A 453 -20.92 32.69 6.21
CA ASP A 453 -21.21 34.12 6.03
C ASP A 453 -20.30 35.05 6.86
N GLN A 454 -19.13 34.60 7.29
CA GLN A 454 -18.11 35.48 7.87
C GLN A 454 -16.82 35.45 7.05
#